data_8d6999911276b15b0ec66ab6647ec26b
#
_entry.id   8d6999911276b15b0ec66ab6647ec26b
#
_cell.length_a   1.000
_cell.length_b   1.000
_cell.length_c   1.000
_cell.angle_alpha   90.00
_cell.angle_beta   90.00
_cell.angle_gamma   90.00
#
_symmetry.space_group_name_H-M   'P 1'
#
loop_
_entity.id
_entity.type
_entity.pdbx_description
1 polymer ?
#
loop_
_entity_poly.entity_id
_entity_poly.type
_entity_poly.pdbx_seq_one_letter_code
_entity_poly.pdbx_strand_id
1 'polypeptide(L)'
;MRKFTKVFLLAALPVCLLTACSGRAVDNSQQQASHDSVPLVSVKKQPLTQVVSGKAAIEQSSTFVIAAVSRGNFSPSVKAGSAVKAGSVLGYNAGNKIIAPVDAKVVSVAESSADVPKFFPLFTLKYEGFSISLNAKALLRSADIADVKGRFQVEDGVGPTNCLQIVRSGGTSSDAAASGSSKNDSADSTQTDESSEQSTPSVSSKVLTCLIDKSAEVESGQNATLVFNGKHKQSVLTLPVSAVAGRVQKGLVSYKKGDNWESKEVGLGISDGANIEITSGLHEGDVVAGVSPDLIPGVQ
;
A
#
# COMPACT_ATOMS: atom_id res chain seq x y z
N MET A 1 -28.41 -58.82 -0.55
CA MET A 1 -29.54 -59.58 0.05
C MET A 1 -30.35 -58.69 0.95
N ARG A 2 -31.66 -58.79 0.83
CA ARG A 2 -32.77 -58.20 1.62
C ARG A 2 -32.96 -56.71 1.43
N LYS A 3 -33.87 -56.22 0.66
CA LYS A 3 -35.34 -56.40 0.41
C LYS A 3 -36.23 -55.71 1.45
N PHE A 4 -37.11 -54.80 0.85
CA PHE A 4 -38.49 -54.48 1.22
C PHE A 4 -38.67 -53.47 2.38
N THR A 5 -39.54 -52.47 2.33
CA THR A 5 -40.95 -52.52 1.95
C THR A 5 -41.51 -51.12 1.71
N LYS A 6 -42.36 -50.99 0.70
CA LYS A 6 -43.28 -49.88 0.45
C LYS A 6 -44.44 -49.92 1.44
N VAL A 7 -44.95 -48.77 1.87
CA VAL A 7 -46.38 -48.65 2.23
C VAL A 7 -46.92 -47.33 1.70
N PHE A 8 -47.96 -47.47 0.94
CA PHE A 8 -48.97 -46.57 0.42
C PHE A 8 -50.00 -46.20 1.51
N LEU A 9 -50.58 -44.99 1.49
CA LEU A 9 -52.01 -44.66 1.69
C LEU A 9 -52.15 -43.12 1.67
N LEU A 10 -52.73 -42.53 0.68
CA LEU A 10 -54.13 -42.29 0.24
C LEU A 10 -54.87 -41.25 1.12
N ALA A 11 -55.08 -40.09 0.48
CA ALA A 11 -56.32 -39.30 0.37
C ALA A 11 -56.98 -38.72 1.64
N ALA A 12 -57.12 -37.40 1.61
CA ALA A 12 -58.42 -36.71 1.71
C ALA A 12 -58.30 -35.21 1.57
N LEU A 13 -58.88 -34.67 0.48
CA LEU A 13 -59.40 -33.30 0.44
C LEU A 13 -60.63 -33.19 1.32
N PRO A 14 -60.92 -32.03 1.89
CA PRO A 14 -62.09 -31.34 1.42
C PRO A 14 -61.91 -29.83 1.20
N VAL A 15 -62.66 -29.39 0.26
CA VAL A 15 -63.06 -28.11 -0.28
C VAL A 15 -63.84 -27.27 0.75
N CYS A 16 -63.91 -25.96 0.47
CA CYS A 16 -64.80 -24.88 0.97
C CYS A 16 -64.19 -24.03 2.07
N LEU A 17 -64.25 -22.69 2.03
CA LEU A 17 -65.24 -21.73 1.55
C LEU A 17 -64.58 -20.35 1.39
N LEU A 18 -64.98 -19.69 0.35
CA LEU A 18 -64.85 -18.24 0.13
C LEU A 18 -65.58 -17.47 1.24
N THR A 19 -64.91 -16.56 1.94
CA THR A 19 -65.56 -15.42 2.57
C THR A 19 -64.85 -14.15 2.17
N ALA A 20 -65.69 -13.27 1.71
CA ALA A 20 -65.42 -11.98 1.13
C ALA A 20 -64.95 -10.92 2.14
N CYS A 21 -64.18 -10.02 1.62
CA CYS A 21 -64.11 -8.57 1.94
C CYS A 21 -64.39 -8.08 3.35
N SER A 22 -63.36 -7.59 4.01
CA SER A 22 -63.50 -6.25 4.61
C SER A 22 -62.18 -5.52 4.45
N GLY A 23 -62.28 -4.37 3.74
CA GLY A 23 -61.22 -3.43 3.60
C GLY A 23 -60.71 -2.99 4.96
N ARG A 24 -59.45 -3.32 5.21
CA ARG A 24 -58.69 -2.69 6.27
C ARG A 24 -57.77 -1.72 5.58
N ALA A 25 -58.02 -0.45 5.79
CA ALA A 25 -57.11 0.63 5.49
C ALA A 25 -55.69 0.19 5.88
N VAL A 26 -54.81 0.10 4.89
CA VAL A 26 -53.37 0.00 5.17
C VAL A 26 -53.03 1.33 5.82
N ASP A 27 -52.97 1.29 7.14
CA ASP A 27 -52.35 2.36 7.91
C ASP A 27 -50.88 2.42 7.48
N ASN A 28 -50.64 3.39 6.62
CA ASN A 28 -49.29 3.73 6.12
C ASN A 28 -48.61 4.58 7.19
N SER A 29 -48.60 4.09 8.42
CA SER A 29 -47.95 4.71 9.54
C SER A 29 -46.63 4.05 9.78
N GLN A 30 -45.60 4.81 9.49
CA GLN A 30 -44.28 4.66 10.08
C GLN A 30 -43.40 3.52 9.54
N GLN A 31 -42.93 3.70 8.33
CA GLN A 31 -41.51 3.51 8.15
C GLN A 31 -40.81 4.62 8.96
N GLN A 32 -40.75 4.44 10.27
CA GLN A 32 -39.77 5.11 11.10
C GLN A 32 -38.42 4.82 10.48
N ALA A 33 -37.86 5.83 9.81
CA ALA A 33 -36.45 5.87 9.54
C ALA A 33 -35.77 5.57 10.88
N SER A 34 -35.23 4.36 11.01
CA SER A 34 -34.25 4.09 12.05
C SER A 34 -33.24 5.22 11.93
N HIS A 35 -33.21 6.09 12.93
CA HIS A 35 -32.10 7.01 13.10
C HIS A 35 -30.88 6.10 13.18
N ASP A 36 -30.15 5.97 12.08
CA ASP A 36 -28.88 5.30 12.05
C ASP A 36 -28.01 5.99 13.11
N SER A 37 -27.98 5.38 14.28
CA SER A 37 -27.17 5.89 15.38
C SER A 37 -25.72 5.79 14.92
N VAL A 38 -25.07 6.95 14.77
CA VAL A 38 -23.65 7.02 14.41
C VAL A 38 -22.87 6.15 15.39
N PRO A 39 -22.17 5.10 14.91
CA PRO A 39 -21.40 4.24 15.78
C PRO A 39 -20.33 5.06 16.51
N LEU A 40 -20.09 4.73 17.77
CA LEU A 40 -19.09 5.41 18.60
C LEU A 40 -17.86 4.52 18.74
N VAL A 41 -16.67 5.12 18.67
CA VAL A 41 -15.39 4.46 18.94
C VAL A 41 -14.58 5.27 19.93
N SER A 42 -13.86 4.58 20.80
CA SER A 42 -12.95 5.24 21.76
C SER A 42 -11.51 5.15 21.30
N VAL A 43 -10.74 6.21 21.55
CA VAL A 43 -9.30 6.24 21.35
C VAL A 43 -8.64 5.28 22.34
N LYS A 44 -7.84 4.35 21.82
CA LYS A 44 -7.16 3.33 22.63
C LYS A 44 -5.66 3.37 22.37
N LYS A 45 -4.89 3.05 23.40
CA LYS A 45 -3.47 2.75 23.24
C LYS A 45 -3.29 1.29 22.84
N GLN A 46 -2.59 1.07 21.73
CA GLN A 46 -2.26 -0.28 21.26
C GLN A 46 -0.96 -0.28 20.43
N PRO A 47 -0.31 -1.44 20.30
CA PRO A 47 0.80 -1.55 19.35
C PRO A 47 0.28 -1.39 17.92
N LEU A 48 1.07 -0.72 17.09
CA LEU A 48 0.74 -0.50 15.68
C LEU A 48 1.97 -0.72 14.81
N THR A 49 1.81 -1.54 13.77
CA THR A 49 2.85 -1.75 12.77
C THR A 49 2.39 -1.10 11.47
N GLN A 50 3.26 -0.26 10.92
CA GLN A 50 2.95 0.33 9.62
C GLN A 50 2.92 -0.74 8.54
N VAL A 51 1.83 -0.80 7.78
CA VAL A 51 1.63 -1.75 6.68
C VAL A 51 1.26 -1.01 5.41
N VAL A 52 1.89 -1.42 4.31
CA VAL A 52 1.49 -1.03 2.96
C VAL A 52 1.32 -2.30 2.15
N SER A 53 0.15 -2.49 1.58
CA SER A 53 -0.15 -3.66 0.76
C SER A 53 -0.78 -3.25 -0.56
N GLY A 54 -0.65 -4.11 -1.55
CA GLY A 54 -1.25 -3.93 -2.85
C GLY A 54 -1.02 -5.12 -3.76
N LYS A 55 -1.78 -5.16 -4.85
CA LYS A 55 -1.62 -6.15 -5.91
C LYS A 55 -0.73 -5.56 -7.01
N ALA A 56 0.16 -6.37 -7.53
CA ALA A 56 1.00 -6.03 -8.67
C ALA A 56 1.40 -7.30 -9.43
N ALA A 57 1.76 -7.14 -10.68
CA ALA A 57 2.28 -8.24 -11.48
C ALA A 57 3.74 -8.54 -11.12
N ILE A 58 4.11 -9.80 -11.25
CA ILE A 58 5.49 -10.26 -11.16
C ILE A 58 6.18 -9.89 -12.46
N GLU A 59 7.33 -9.24 -12.37
CA GLU A 59 8.18 -8.86 -13.50
C GLU A 59 9.46 -9.67 -13.48
N GLN A 60 9.90 -10.08 -14.66
CA GLN A 60 11.21 -10.68 -14.83
C GLN A 60 12.25 -9.60 -15.07
N SER A 61 13.35 -9.67 -14.35
CA SER A 61 14.46 -8.71 -14.44
C SER A 61 14.08 -7.29 -14.04
N SER A 62 14.63 -6.80 -12.97
CA SER A 62 14.42 -5.44 -12.49
C SER A 62 15.72 -4.69 -12.29
N THR A 63 15.67 -3.38 -12.48
CA THR A 63 16.77 -2.49 -12.12
C THR A 63 16.44 -1.79 -10.80
N PHE A 64 17.44 -1.64 -9.96
CA PHE A 64 17.32 -0.93 -8.70
C PHE A 64 18.54 -0.06 -8.44
N VAL A 65 18.37 0.93 -7.59
CA VAL A 65 19.41 1.91 -7.28
C VAL A 65 19.91 1.72 -5.85
N ILE A 66 21.21 1.72 -5.69
CA ILE A 66 21.88 1.89 -4.40
C ILE A 66 22.25 3.38 -4.28
N ALA A 67 21.65 4.05 -3.30
CA ALA A 67 21.86 5.45 -3.04
C ALA A 67 22.80 5.70 -1.86
N ALA A 68 23.40 6.88 -1.80
CA ALA A 68 24.21 7.34 -0.69
C ALA A 68 23.40 7.32 0.62
N VAL A 69 23.92 6.66 1.63
CA VAL A 69 23.29 6.58 2.97
C VAL A 69 23.51 7.87 3.76
N SER A 70 24.63 8.52 3.53
CA SER A 70 25.01 9.79 4.16
C SER A 70 25.70 10.72 3.15
N ARG A 71 25.71 12.01 3.43
CA ARG A 71 26.52 12.96 2.67
C ARG A 71 28.00 12.70 2.93
N GLY A 72 28.82 12.80 1.88
CA GLY A 72 30.27 12.65 1.96
C GLY A 72 30.90 12.16 0.65
N ASN A 73 32.16 11.78 0.74
CA ASN A 73 32.90 11.30 -0.41
C ASN A 73 32.36 9.97 -0.93
N PHE A 74 32.49 9.75 -2.22
CA PHE A 74 32.16 8.49 -2.88
C PHE A 74 33.35 7.99 -3.72
N SER A 75 33.66 6.71 -3.56
CA SER A 75 34.71 6.03 -4.32
C SER A 75 34.20 4.65 -4.76
N PRO A 76 33.94 4.43 -6.06
CA PRO A 76 33.55 3.11 -6.58
C PRO A 76 34.72 2.15 -6.63
N SER A 77 34.46 0.86 -6.36
CA SER A 77 35.42 -0.23 -6.51
C SER A 77 35.11 -1.13 -7.70
N VAL A 78 33.95 -0.96 -8.33
CA VAL A 78 33.49 -1.72 -9.50
C VAL A 78 33.14 -0.78 -10.64
N LYS A 79 33.11 -1.33 -11.87
CA LYS A 79 32.76 -0.60 -13.09
C LYS A 79 31.42 -1.05 -13.64
N ALA A 80 30.81 -0.21 -14.47
CA ALA A 80 29.63 -0.61 -15.25
C ALA A 80 29.95 -1.86 -16.10
N GLY A 81 28.97 -2.73 -16.26
CA GLY A 81 29.10 -4.01 -16.93
C GLY A 81 29.58 -5.17 -16.04
N SER A 82 30.15 -4.90 -14.86
CA SER A 82 30.63 -5.93 -13.94
C SER A 82 29.49 -6.79 -13.39
N ALA A 83 29.70 -8.12 -13.30
CA ALA A 83 28.86 -8.98 -12.50
C ALA A 83 29.35 -8.98 -11.05
N VAL A 84 28.43 -8.85 -10.11
CA VAL A 84 28.71 -8.81 -8.67
C VAL A 84 27.89 -9.84 -7.93
N LYS A 85 28.46 -10.41 -6.87
CA LYS A 85 27.79 -11.36 -5.99
C LYS A 85 27.22 -10.64 -4.77
N ALA A 86 26.17 -11.19 -4.17
CA ALA A 86 25.67 -10.76 -2.89
C ALA A 86 26.80 -10.64 -1.86
N GLY A 87 26.84 -9.52 -1.11
CA GLY A 87 27.91 -9.22 -0.16
C GLY A 87 29.21 -8.64 -0.74
N SER A 88 29.38 -8.59 -2.08
CA SER A 88 30.55 -7.97 -2.70
C SER A 88 30.58 -6.47 -2.43
N VAL A 89 31.77 -5.91 -2.20
CA VAL A 89 31.98 -4.47 -2.03
C VAL A 89 31.92 -3.78 -3.40
N LEU A 90 30.98 -2.86 -3.53
CA LEU A 90 30.78 -2.03 -4.73
C LEU A 90 31.62 -0.75 -4.68
N GLY A 91 31.87 -0.24 -3.47
CA GLY A 91 32.59 1.01 -3.24
C GLY A 91 32.42 1.50 -1.81
N TYR A 92 32.72 2.76 -1.59
CA TYR A 92 32.67 3.39 -0.28
C TYR A 92 31.94 4.74 -0.38
N ASN A 93 31.09 5.05 0.63
CA ASN A 93 30.47 6.36 0.78
C ASN A 93 30.63 6.86 2.22
N ALA A 94 31.24 8.02 2.40
CA ALA A 94 31.53 8.61 3.70
C ALA A 94 32.24 7.62 4.65
N GLY A 95 33.20 6.85 4.12
CA GLY A 95 33.96 5.84 4.87
C GLY A 95 33.24 4.50 5.07
N ASN A 96 31.95 4.40 4.76
CA ASN A 96 31.18 3.16 4.90
C ASN A 96 31.24 2.33 3.63
N LYS A 97 31.35 1.01 3.77
CA LYS A 97 31.29 0.06 2.65
C LYS A 97 29.87 0.04 2.06
N ILE A 98 29.81 0.07 0.75
CA ILE A 98 28.60 -0.19 -0.03
C ILE A 98 28.70 -1.62 -0.55
N ILE A 99 27.75 -2.47 -0.21
CA ILE A 99 27.72 -3.88 -0.59
C ILE A 99 26.57 -4.19 -1.54
N ALA A 100 26.76 -5.15 -2.42
CA ALA A 100 25.70 -5.68 -3.27
C ALA A 100 24.69 -6.48 -2.41
N PRO A 101 23.41 -6.14 -2.42
CA PRO A 101 22.41 -6.86 -1.61
C PRO A 101 22.05 -8.23 -2.20
N VAL A 102 22.24 -8.42 -3.49
CA VAL A 102 21.94 -9.65 -4.25
C VAL A 102 22.96 -9.81 -5.37
N ASP A 103 22.99 -11.01 -5.99
CA ASP A 103 23.72 -11.26 -7.24
C ASP A 103 23.12 -10.37 -8.34
N ALA A 104 23.93 -9.53 -8.97
CA ALA A 104 23.43 -8.54 -9.93
C ALA A 104 24.50 -8.18 -10.98
N LYS A 105 24.06 -7.48 -12.03
CA LYS A 105 24.95 -6.84 -13.01
C LYS A 105 24.94 -5.31 -12.77
N VAL A 106 26.10 -4.70 -12.72
CA VAL A 106 26.25 -3.24 -12.60
C VAL A 106 25.89 -2.60 -13.94
N VAL A 107 24.82 -1.81 -13.95
CA VAL A 107 24.37 -1.08 -15.16
C VAL A 107 25.08 0.26 -15.28
N SER A 108 25.10 1.01 -14.19
CA SER A 108 25.80 2.31 -14.14
C SER A 108 26.41 2.54 -12.76
N VAL A 109 27.44 3.38 -12.75
CA VAL A 109 28.19 3.78 -11.57
C VAL A 109 28.33 5.29 -11.62
N ALA A 110 28.06 5.97 -10.52
CA ALA A 110 28.34 7.40 -10.39
C ALA A 110 29.85 7.65 -10.40
N GLU A 111 30.26 8.82 -10.84
CA GLU A 111 31.65 9.23 -10.79
C GLU A 111 32.13 9.38 -9.33
N SER A 112 33.42 9.14 -9.11
CA SER A 112 34.05 9.42 -7.83
C SER A 112 33.94 10.89 -7.49
N SER A 113 33.52 11.21 -6.28
CA SER A 113 33.28 12.60 -5.86
C SER A 113 33.66 12.80 -4.39
N ALA A 114 34.15 13.99 -4.08
CA ALA A 114 34.50 14.36 -2.70
C ALA A 114 33.26 14.65 -1.84
N ASP A 115 32.13 15.01 -2.43
CA ASP A 115 30.90 15.33 -1.71
C ASP A 115 29.66 14.98 -2.54
N VAL A 116 29.03 13.89 -2.20
CA VAL A 116 27.71 13.48 -2.72
C VAL A 116 26.64 13.69 -1.66
N PRO A 117 25.46 14.21 -2.00
CA PRO A 117 24.39 14.39 -1.03
C PRO A 117 23.77 13.02 -0.64
N LYS A 118 23.17 12.98 0.55
CA LYS A 118 22.37 11.82 0.97
C LYS A 118 21.27 11.52 -0.06
N PHE A 119 21.03 10.23 -0.33
CA PHE A 119 20.11 9.71 -1.33
C PHE A 119 20.53 9.91 -2.80
N PHE A 120 21.73 10.41 -3.05
CA PHE A 120 22.26 10.45 -4.41
C PHE A 120 22.44 9.03 -4.97
N PRO A 121 22.04 8.75 -6.23
CA PRO A 121 22.20 7.43 -6.85
C PRO A 121 23.67 7.13 -7.12
N LEU A 122 24.21 6.10 -6.48
CA LEU A 122 25.63 5.71 -6.61
C LEU A 122 25.83 4.57 -7.62
N PHE A 123 24.95 3.58 -7.56
CA PHE A 123 24.97 2.43 -8.47
C PHE A 123 23.56 2.12 -8.95
N THR A 124 23.43 1.79 -10.24
CA THR A 124 22.26 1.11 -10.76
C THR A 124 22.62 -0.34 -11.04
N LEU A 125 21.89 -1.25 -10.44
CA LEU A 125 22.09 -2.68 -10.55
C LEU A 125 20.91 -3.33 -11.26
N LYS A 126 21.17 -4.34 -12.09
CA LYS A 126 20.16 -5.18 -12.73
C LYS A 126 20.13 -6.54 -12.05
N TYR A 127 18.99 -6.91 -11.49
CA TYR A 127 18.71 -8.23 -10.98
C TYR A 127 18.03 -9.07 -12.07
N GLU A 128 18.51 -10.28 -12.33
CA GLU A 128 18.02 -11.15 -13.40
C GLU A 128 17.04 -12.23 -12.88
N GLY A 129 16.48 -12.05 -11.70
CA GLY A 129 15.40 -12.85 -11.16
C GLY A 129 14.05 -12.16 -11.31
N PHE A 130 13.10 -12.57 -10.50
CA PHE A 130 11.77 -11.98 -10.48
C PHE A 130 11.64 -10.88 -9.43
N SER A 131 10.68 -10.00 -9.63
CA SER A 131 10.41 -8.91 -8.71
C SER A 131 8.95 -8.46 -8.74
N ILE A 132 8.53 -7.80 -7.66
CA ILE A 132 7.21 -7.15 -7.56
C ILE A 132 7.44 -5.74 -7.03
N SER A 133 6.84 -4.75 -7.67
CA SER A 133 6.99 -3.35 -7.29
C SER A 133 5.67 -2.77 -6.78
N LEU A 134 5.74 -1.97 -5.71
CA LEU A 134 4.59 -1.34 -5.10
C LEU A 134 4.89 0.10 -4.69
N ASN A 135 3.93 1.01 -4.90
CA ASN A 135 4.04 2.36 -4.38
C ASN A 135 3.95 2.36 -2.85
N ALA A 136 5.06 2.63 -2.19
CA ALA A 136 5.21 2.62 -0.74
C ALA A 136 5.56 4.01 -0.17
N LYS A 137 5.10 5.09 -0.81
CA LYS A 137 5.38 6.48 -0.41
C LYS A 137 5.06 6.75 1.06
N ALA A 138 3.96 6.20 1.57
CA ALA A 138 3.57 6.36 2.97
C ALA A 138 4.60 5.75 3.92
N LEU A 139 5.10 4.57 3.60
CA LEU A 139 6.09 3.84 4.38
C LEU A 139 7.45 4.53 4.36
N LEU A 140 7.89 4.97 3.18
CA LEU A 140 9.19 5.62 2.97
C LEU A 140 9.33 7.01 3.62
N ARG A 141 8.22 7.60 4.09
CA ARG A 141 8.24 8.85 4.86
C ARG A 141 8.63 8.64 6.32
N SER A 142 8.37 7.47 6.87
CA SER A 142 8.48 7.20 8.31
C SER A 142 9.45 6.10 8.67
N ALA A 143 9.82 5.23 7.73
CA ALA A 143 10.73 4.11 7.94
C ALA A 143 11.97 4.20 7.05
N ASP A 144 13.10 3.73 7.57
CA ASP A 144 14.25 3.43 6.71
C ASP A 144 14.00 2.12 5.96
N ILE A 145 14.51 2.01 4.74
CA ILE A 145 14.34 0.80 3.92
C ILE A 145 14.96 -0.45 4.59
N ALA A 146 15.99 -0.26 5.40
CA ALA A 146 16.64 -1.33 6.15
C ALA A 146 15.70 -1.99 7.17
N ASP A 147 14.71 -1.24 7.68
CA ASP A 147 13.74 -1.72 8.66
C ASP A 147 12.49 -2.33 8.02
N VAL A 148 12.37 -2.26 6.69
CA VAL A 148 11.21 -2.75 5.97
C VAL A 148 11.34 -4.24 5.70
N LYS A 149 10.30 -4.99 6.05
CA LYS A 149 10.15 -6.41 5.71
C LYS A 149 9.05 -6.57 4.69
N GLY A 150 9.27 -7.41 3.69
CA GLY A 150 8.30 -7.66 2.62
C GLY A 150 7.94 -9.14 2.52
N ARG A 151 6.67 -9.40 2.24
CA ARG A 151 6.13 -10.73 1.93
C ARG A 151 5.19 -10.61 0.76
N PHE A 152 5.14 -11.64 -0.07
CA PHE A 152 4.22 -11.70 -1.20
C PHE A 152 3.46 -13.02 -1.23
N GLN A 153 2.28 -12.99 -1.81
CA GLN A 153 1.43 -14.14 -2.09
C GLN A 153 1.03 -14.09 -3.55
N VAL A 154 1.41 -15.07 -4.33
CA VAL A 154 0.95 -15.23 -5.72
C VAL A 154 -0.51 -15.64 -5.71
N GLU A 155 -1.33 -15.04 -6.57
CA GLU A 155 -2.72 -15.48 -6.77
C GLU A 155 -2.71 -16.89 -7.34
N ASP A 156 -3.41 -17.81 -6.66
CA ASP A 156 -3.50 -19.24 -7.01
C ASP A 156 -2.14 -19.96 -7.07
N GLY A 157 -1.14 -19.46 -6.36
CA GLY A 157 0.22 -19.99 -6.38
C GLY A 157 0.94 -19.96 -5.04
N VAL A 158 2.26 -19.88 -5.16
CA VAL A 158 3.20 -19.92 -4.03
C VAL A 158 2.98 -18.75 -3.07
N GLY A 159 3.07 -19.04 -1.79
CA GLY A 159 3.12 -18.03 -0.74
C GLY A 159 2.33 -18.39 0.51
N PRO A 160 2.32 -17.52 1.51
CA PRO A 160 3.07 -16.24 1.60
C PRO A 160 4.57 -16.45 1.78
N THR A 161 5.36 -15.86 0.91
CA THR A 161 6.83 -15.98 0.87
C THR A 161 7.49 -14.64 1.20
N ASN A 162 8.65 -14.66 1.85
CA ASN A 162 9.41 -13.45 2.13
C ASN A 162 10.13 -12.96 0.87
N CYS A 163 10.26 -11.63 0.75
CA CYS A 163 11.16 -11.05 -0.25
C CYS A 163 12.61 -11.47 0.04
N LEU A 164 13.36 -11.80 -1.00
CA LEU A 164 14.81 -12.01 -0.90
C LEU A 164 15.50 -10.73 -0.40
N GLN A 165 15.14 -9.61 -1.00
CA GLN A 165 15.62 -8.29 -0.64
C GLN A 165 14.58 -7.23 -1.04
N ILE A 166 14.54 -6.12 -0.28
CA ILE A 166 13.73 -4.96 -0.61
C ILE A 166 14.67 -3.86 -1.07
N VAL A 167 14.38 -3.30 -2.24
CA VAL A 167 15.22 -2.28 -2.88
C VAL A 167 14.37 -1.10 -3.36
N ARG A 168 14.99 0.04 -3.63
CA ARG A 168 14.31 1.16 -4.30
C ARG A 168 14.32 0.91 -5.80
N SER A 169 13.18 1.04 -6.44
CA SER A 169 13.09 0.96 -7.89
C SER A 169 14.01 2.00 -8.54
N GLY A 170 14.82 1.56 -9.48
CA GLY A 170 15.62 2.42 -10.34
C GLY A 170 14.77 2.78 -11.56
N GLY A 171 14.22 3.98 -11.62
CA GLY A 171 13.53 4.46 -12.81
C GLY A 171 14.45 5.32 -13.65
N THR A 172 14.61 5.04 -14.93
CA THR A 172 14.63 6.09 -15.95
C THR A 172 13.23 6.69 -15.87
N SER A 173 13.12 8.00 -15.72
CA SER A 173 11.86 8.72 -15.62
C SER A 173 11.02 8.54 -16.89
N SER A 174 10.31 7.44 -16.96
CA SER A 174 9.09 7.32 -17.73
C SER A 174 7.98 7.08 -16.69
N ASP A 175 7.41 8.17 -16.20
CA ASP A 175 6.09 8.17 -15.60
C ASP A 175 5.09 7.78 -16.71
N ALA A 176 5.06 6.50 -17.02
CA ALA A 176 3.99 5.94 -17.84
C ALA A 176 2.76 5.85 -16.95
N ALA A 177 2.00 6.91 -17.03
CA ALA A 177 0.66 7.06 -16.53
C ALA A 177 -0.22 5.85 -16.84
N ALA A 178 -0.73 5.21 -15.78
CA ALA A 178 -2.05 4.64 -15.82
C ALA A 178 -3.03 5.75 -15.43
N SER A 179 -3.40 6.57 -16.40
CA SER A 179 -4.59 7.42 -16.34
C SER A 179 -5.31 7.30 -17.66
N GLY A 180 -6.54 6.80 -17.54
CA GLY A 180 -7.46 6.59 -18.66
C GLY A 180 -7.73 7.86 -19.46
N SER A 181 -7.83 7.61 -20.72
CA SER A 181 -8.46 8.33 -21.80
C SER A 181 -9.34 9.53 -21.43
N SER A 182 -8.99 10.66 -21.98
CA SER A 182 -9.93 11.61 -22.58
C SER A 182 -9.25 12.30 -23.77
N LYS A 183 -9.79 11.99 -24.95
CA LYS A 183 -9.45 12.69 -26.20
C LYS A 183 -9.93 14.13 -26.10
N ASN A 184 -9.09 15.06 -26.50
CA ASN A 184 -9.55 16.24 -27.24
C ASN A 184 -8.46 16.66 -28.21
N ASP A 185 -8.87 16.68 -29.47
CA ASP A 185 -8.16 17.20 -30.62
C ASP A 185 -7.85 18.70 -30.46
N SER A 186 -6.65 19.10 -30.80
CA SER A 186 -6.42 20.28 -31.65
C SER A 186 -4.96 20.33 -32.06
N ALA A 187 -4.78 20.37 -33.35
CA ALA A 187 -3.51 20.54 -34.05
C ALA A 187 -2.94 21.94 -33.83
N ASP A 188 -1.64 22.09 -33.71
CA ASP A 188 -0.83 22.88 -34.65
C ASP A 188 0.68 22.76 -34.37
N SER A 189 1.38 22.63 -35.42
CA SER A 189 2.74 22.69 -35.90
C SER A 189 3.92 23.16 -35.02
N THR A 190 5.01 22.41 -35.22
CA THR A 190 6.43 22.78 -35.52
C THR A 190 7.29 23.31 -34.38
N GLN A 191 8.28 22.54 -33.91
CA GLN A 191 9.70 22.73 -34.28
C GLN A 191 10.64 21.72 -33.60
N THR A 192 11.52 21.21 -34.40
CA THR A 192 12.68 20.38 -34.14
C THR A 192 13.65 21.03 -33.17
N ASP A 193 14.04 20.32 -32.10
CA ASP A 193 15.38 20.40 -31.52
C ASP A 193 15.72 19.04 -30.92
N GLU A 194 16.61 18.32 -31.58
CA GLU A 194 17.30 17.15 -31.05
C GLU A 194 18.24 17.59 -29.93
N SER A 195 17.73 17.55 -28.70
CA SER A 195 18.56 17.51 -27.51
C SER A 195 18.56 16.06 -27.03
N SER A 196 19.68 15.37 -27.25
CA SER A 196 19.98 14.09 -26.61
C SER A 196 19.99 14.29 -25.10
N GLU A 197 18.84 14.17 -24.46
CA GLU A 197 18.70 14.13 -23.02
C GLU A 197 19.35 12.85 -22.50
N GLN A 198 20.54 13.00 -22.00
CA GLN A 198 21.24 12.01 -21.20
C GLN A 198 20.42 11.79 -19.94
N SER A 199 19.57 10.75 -19.96
CA SER A 199 18.69 10.39 -18.85
C SER A 199 19.54 10.03 -17.62
N THR A 200 19.66 10.99 -16.71
CA THR A 200 20.28 10.77 -15.41
C THR A 200 19.43 9.79 -14.62
N PRO A 201 20.03 8.71 -14.08
CA PRO A 201 19.29 7.76 -13.26
C PRO A 201 18.76 8.48 -12.02
N SER A 202 17.43 8.47 -11.86
CA SER A 202 16.77 9.04 -10.69
C SER A 202 16.28 7.92 -9.76
N VAL A 203 16.44 8.11 -8.46
CA VAL A 203 15.86 7.21 -7.48
C VAL A 203 14.37 7.50 -7.41
N SER A 204 13.53 6.54 -7.78
CA SER A 204 12.09 6.65 -7.49
C SER A 204 11.90 6.64 -5.98
N SER A 205 11.60 7.80 -5.41
CA SER A 205 11.41 7.96 -3.96
C SER A 205 10.09 7.35 -3.45
N LYS A 206 9.28 6.76 -4.34
CA LYS A 206 7.92 6.32 -4.02
C LYS A 206 7.71 4.81 -4.12
N VAL A 207 8.55 4.10 -4.88
CA VAL A 207 8.36 2.69 -5.21
C VAL A 207 9.40 1.83 -4.51
N LEU A 208 8.93 0.79 -3.82
CA LEU A 208 9.75 -0.30 -3.31
C LEU A 208 9.54 -1.55 -4.17
N THR A 209 10.63 -2.24 -4.42
CA THR A 209 10.65 -3.48 -5.17
C THR A 209 11.07 -4.62 -4.25
N CYS A 210 10.25 -5.64 -4.19
CA CYS A 210 10.52 -6.92 -3.57
C CYS A 210 11.25 -7.78 -4.61
N LEU A 211 12.49 -8.12 -4.39
CA LEU A 211 13.21 -9.11 -5.20
C LEU A 211 12.82 -10.49 -4.74
N ILE A 212 12.53 -11.37 -5.68
CA ILE A 212 12.10 -12.74 -5.47
C ILE A 212 13.26 -13.67 -5.79
N ASP A 213 13.49 -14.67 -4.95
CA ASP A 213 14.54 -15.65 -5.20
C ASP A 213 14.35 -16.34 -6.55
N LYS A 214 15.45 -16.58 -7.28
CA LYS A 214 15.42 -17.23 -8.60
C LYS A 214 14.90 -18.67 -8.57
N SER A 215 14.93 -19.30 -7.40
CA SER A 215 14.41 -20.66 -7.18
C SER A 215 12.91 -20.69 -6.90
N ALA A 216 12.27 -19.54 -6.74
CA ALA A 216 10.82 -19.48 -6.52
C ALA A 216 10.07 -19.91 -7.78
N GLU A 217 9.05 -20.74 -7.60
CA GLU A 217 8.17 -21.21 -8.67
C GLU A 217 7.17 -20.11 -9.03
N VAL A 218 7.62 -19.10 -9.75
CA VAL A 218 6.82 -17.96 -10.19
C VAL A 218 7.09 -17.64 -11.66
N GLU A 219 6.12 -17.04 -12.33
CA GLU A 219 6.22 -16.65 -13.73
C GLU A 219 5.98 -15.14 -13.89
N SER A 220 6.59 -14.56 -14.92
CA SER A 220 6.34 -13.17 -15.28
C SER A 220 4.89 -12.98 -15.74
N GLY A 221 4.26 -11.92 -15.25
CA GLY A 221 2.85 -11.60 -15.54
C GLY A 221 1.86 -12.17 -14.53
N GLN A 222 2.26 -13.09 -13.64
CA GLN A 222 1.38 -13.53 -12.55
C GLN A 222 1.08 -12.37 -11.61
N ASN A 223 -0.16 -12.29 -11.14
CA ASN A 223 -0.55 -11.33 -10.10
C ASN A 223 -0.16 -11.83 -8.71
N ALA A 224 0.33 -10.93 -7.90
CA ALA A 224 0.64 -11.22 -6.52
C ALA A 224 0.21 -10.07 -5.60
N THR A 225 -0.18 -10.43 -4.39
CA THR A 225 -0.38 -9.47 -3.31
C THR A 225 0.93 -9.30 -2.57
N LEU A 226 1.45 -8.07 -2.55
CA LEU A 226 2.67 -7.70 -1.84
C LEU A 226 2.31 -6.91 -0.59
N VAL A 227 2.98 -7.23 0.51
CA VAL A 227 2.81 -6.57 1.82
C VAL A 227 4.17 -6.14 2.32
N PHE A 228 4.33 -4.86 2.58
CA PHE A 228 5.47 -4.30 3.27
C PHE A 228 5.10 -3.90 4.69
N ASN A 229 5.85 -4.40 5.65
CA ASN A 229 5.78 -4.03 7.05
C ASN A 229 6.95 -3.09 7.35
N GLY A 230 6.63 -1.92 7.88
CA GLY A 230 7.60 -0.91 8.24
C GLY A 230 7.72 -0.74 9.76
N LYS A 231 7.67 0.50 10.19
CA LYS A 231 7.90 0.88 11.59
C LYS A 231 6.88 0.24 12.53
N HIS A 232 7.38 -0.35 13.61
CA HIS A 232 6.57 -0.85 14.72
C HIS A 232 6.65 0.12 15.89
N LYS A 233 5.49 0.45 16.48
CA LYS A 233 5.38 1.25 17.69
C LYS A 233 4.58 0.46 18.74
N GLN A 234 5.11 0.36 19.95
CA GLN A 234 4.56 -0.50 21.01
C GLN A 234 3.26 0.04 21.62
N SER A 235 3.13 1.35 21.73
CA SER A 235 2.02 1.98 22.44
C SER A 235 1.74 3.35 21.84
N VAL A 236 0.72 3.44 20.98
CA VAL A 236 0.28 4.68 20.35
C VAL A 236 -1.22 4.80 20.45
N LEU A 237 -1.72 6.03 20.51
CA LEU A 237 -3.15 6.30 20.41
C LEU A 237 -3.63 5.95 19.01
N THR A 238 -4.71 5.20 18.90
CA THR A 238 -5.25 4.74 17.62
C THR A 238 -6.74 4.93 17.52
N LEU A 239 -7.20 5.09 16.28
CA LEU A 239 -8.58 5.03 15.87
C LEU A 239 -8.72 4.15 14.63
N PRO A 240 -9.88 3.53 14.39
CA PRO A 240 -10.18 2.93 13.09
C PRO A 240 -10.05 3.97 11.97
N VAL A 241 -9.49 3.59 10.83
CA VAL A 241 -9.35 4.48 9.66
C VAL A 241 -10.70 5.01 9.18
N SER A 242 -11.79 4.25 9.40
CA SER A 242 -13.16 4.66 9.08
C SER A 242 -13.64 5.88 9.84
N ALA A 243 -13.10 6.14 11.02
CA ALA A 243 -13.48 7.28 11.88
C ALA A 243 -12.79 8.60 11.50
N VAL A 244 -11.86 8.57 10.55
CA VAL A 244 -10.97 9.70 10.26
C VAL A 244 -11.10 10.13 8.80
N ALA A 245 -11.41 11.41 8.57
CA ALA A 245 -11.24 12.06 7.27
C ALA A 245 -9.80 12.54 7.12
N GLY A 246 -9.14 12.13 6.06
CA GLY A 246 -7.71 12.39 5.84
C GLY A 246 -6.84 11.15 6.11
N ARG A 247 -5.62 11.14 5.57
CA ARG A 247 -4.72 9.97 5.65
C ARG A 247 -3.27 10.31 5.91
N VAL A 248 -2.91 11.59 5.86
CA VAL A 248 -1.50 12.00 5.92
C VAL A 248 -1.35 13.26 6.75
N GLN A 249 -0.57 13.17 7.82
CA GLN A 249 -0.19 14.24 8.74
C GLN A 249 -1.36 14.84 9.52
N LYS A 250 -2.43 15.24 8.86
CA LYS A 250 -3.62 15.86 9.45
C LYS A 250 -4.88 15.16 8.99
N GLY A 251 -5.85 15.06 9.86
CA GLY A 251 -7.18 14.54 9.59
C GLY A 251 -8.22 15.23 10.45
N LEU A 252 -9.48 14.89 10.18
CA LEU A 252 -10.62 15.34 10.95
C LEU A 252 -11.35 14.14 11.54
N VAL A 253 -11.85 14.29 12.75
CA VAL A 253 -12.74 13.34 13.42
C VAL A 253 -13.97 14.09 13.91
N SER A 254 -15.09 13.40 14.01
CA SER A 254 -16.29 13.97 14.61
C SER A 254 -16.38 13.55 16.06
N TYR A 255 -16.48 14.52 16.97
CA TYR A 255 -16.72 14.28 18.38
C TYR A 255 -18.07 14.86 18.79
N LYS A 256 -18.69 14.25 19.79
CA LYS A 256 -20.00 14.67 20.28
C LYS A 256 -19.84 15.77 21.33
N LYS A 257 -20.48 16.91 21.12
CA LYS A 257 -20.55 18.02 22.07
C LYS A 257 -22.02 18.31 22.37
N GLY A 258 -22.49 17.80 23.51
CA GLY A 258 -23.93 17.77 23.79
C GLY A 258 -24.65 16.84 22.79
N ASP A 259 -25.67 17.37 22.10
CA ASP A 259 -26.39 16.60 21.07
C ASP A 259 -25.88 16.80 19.65
N ASN A 260 -24.88 17.69 19.46
CA ASN A 260 -24.36 18.01 18.15
C ASN A 260 -23.03 17.32 17.90
N TRP A 261 -22.76 17.06 16.61
CA TRP A 261 -21.44 16.60 16.13
C TRP A 261 -20.60 17.80 15.69
N GLU A 262 -19.36 17.88 16.16
CA GLU A 262 -18.39 18.89 15.76
C GLU A 262 -17.15 18.20 15.15
N SER A 263 -16.58 18.81 14.10
CA SER A 263 -15.29 18.36 13.53
C SER A 263 -14.13 18.83 14.39
N LYS A 264 -13.16 17.97 14.60
CA LYS A 264 -11.91 18.27 15.31
C LYS A 264 -10.70 17.83 14.48
N GLU A 265 -9.74 18.74 14.29
CA GLU A 265 -8.48 18.42 13.65
C GLU A 265 -7.62 17.54 14.56
N VAL A 266 -7.03 16.51 13.98
CA VAL A 266 -6.14 15.57 14.65
C VAL A 266 -4.86 15.37 13.84
N GLY A 267 -3.74 15.18 14.54
CA GLY A 267 -2.50 14.74 13.91
C GLY A 267 -2.53 13.24 13.63
N LEU A 268 -2.07 12.85 12.44
CA LEU A 268 -2.04 11.47 12.00
C LEU A 268 -0.60 10.96 11.88
N GLY A 269 -0.37 9.71 12.28
CA GLY A 269 0.90 9.03 12.20
C GLY A 269 0.88 7.83 11.25
N ILE A 270 1.43 6.70 11.70
CA ILE A 270 1.46 5.46 10.93
C ILE A 270 0.09 4.77 10.92
N SER A 271 -0.13 3.91 9.92
CA SER A 271 -1.35 3.11 9.81
C SER A 271 -1.02 1.67 9.41
N ASP A 272 -1.82 0.72 9.88
CA ASP A 272 -1.79 -0.69 9.46
C ASP A 272 -2.86 -1.01 8.40
N GLY A 273 -3.63 0.00 7.98
CA GLY A 273 -4.74 -0.14 7.03
C GLY A 273 -6.11 -0.27 7.71
N ALA A 274 -6.19 -0.80 8.93
CA ALA A 274 -7.41 -0.86 9.74
C ALA A 274 -7.46 0.27 10.77
N ASN A 275 -6.33 0.56 11.40
CA ASN A 275 -6.17 1.60 12.40
C ASN A 275 -5.14 2.63 11.95
N ILE A 276 -5.28 3.84 12.48
CA ILE A 276 -4.35 4.95 12.27
C ILE A 276 -3.93 5.54 13.61
N GLU A 277 -2.64 5.85 13.72
CA GLU A 277 -2.08 6.54 14.88
C GLU A 277 -2.56 7.98 14.94
N ILE A 278 -2.96 8.39 16.14
CA ILE A 278 -3.29 9.77 16.49
C ILE A 278 -2.12 10.36 17.24
N THR A 279 -1.44 11.35 16.66
CA THR A 279 -0.25 11.98 17.22
C THR A 279 -0.56 13.23 18.04
N SER A 280 -1.73 13.84 17.79
CA SER A 280 -2.22 15.01 18.53
C SER A 280 -3.72 15.22 18.36
N GLY A 281 -4.32 16.01 19.23
CA GLY A 281 -5.72 16.41 19.15
C GLY A 281 -6.68 15.57 20.00
N LEU A 282 -6.32 14.34 20.38
CA LEU A 282 -7.14 13.46 21.22
C LEU A 282 -6.30 12.83 22.35
N HIS A 283 -7.00 12.36 23.39
CA HIS A 283 -6.43 11.62 24.51
C HIS A 283 -7.00 10.21 24.57
N GLU A 284 -6.35 9.36 25.32
CA GLU A 284 -6.86 8.01 25.58
C GLU A 284 -8.21 8.07 26.27
N GLY A 285 -9.16 7.30 25.76
CA GLY A 285 -10.54 7.28 26.27
C GLY A 285 -11.49 8.27 25.61
N ASP A 286 -10.99 9.25 24.83
CA ASP A 286 -11.87 10.14 24.07
C ASP A 286 -12.76 9.32 23.13
N VAL A 287 -14.05 9.72 23.03
CA VAL A 287 -15.04 9.04 22.20
C VAL A 287 -15.36 9.91 20.99
N VAL A 288 -15.26 9.31 19.81
CA VAL A 288 -15.53 9.93 18.52
C VAL A 288 -16.51 9.07 17.71
N ALA A 289 -17.04 9.64 16.62
CA ALA A 289 -17.83 8.87 15.66
C ALA A 289 -16.96 7.80 14.99
N GLY A 290 -17.47 6.59 14.84
CA GLY A 290 -16.81 5.48 14.14
C GLY A 290 -16.83 5.59 12.61
N VAL A 291 -17.40 6.69 12.11
CA VAL A 291 -17.45 7.04 10.68
C VAL A 291 -16.82 8.42 10.46
N SER A 292 -16.29 8.60 9.27
CA SER A 292 -15.64 9.86 8.85
C SER A 292 -16.61 11.04 8.97
N PRO A 293 -16.16 12.24 9.35
CA PRO A 293 -16.96 13.47 9.36
C PRO A 293 -17.74 13.71 8.08
N ASP A 294 -17.16 13.38 6.93
CA ASP A 294 -17.78 13.55 5.60
C ASP A 294 -19.08 12.71 5.43
N LEU A 295 -19.29 11.72 6.29
CA LEU A 295 -20.43 10.81 6.26
C LEU A 295 -21.50 11.14 7.29
N ILE A 296 -21.28 12.17 8.12
CA ILE A 296 -22.23 12.58 9.15
C ILE A 296 -22.97 13.85 8.68
N PRO A 297 -24.30 13.80 8.50
CA PRO A 297 -25.07 14.99 8.12
C PRO A 297 -24.89 16.12 9.12
N GLY A 298 -24.61 17.33 8.63
CA GLY A 298 -24.54 18.55 9.46
C GLY A 298 -23.20 18.79 10.19
N VAL A 299 -22.20 17.98 9.97
CA VAL A 299 -20.82 18.23 10.46
C VAL A 299 -20.09 19.09 9.42
N GLN A 300 -19.63 20.26 9.83
CA GLN A 300 -18.78 21.16 9.04
C GLN A 300 -17.41 21.33 9.70
#